data_eaaa1a0ceaeedac442a993f95828bb3e
#
_entry.id   eaaa1a0ceaeedac442a993f95828bb3e
#
_cell.length_a   1.000
_cell.length_b   1.000
_cell.length_c   1.000
_cell.angle_alpha   90.00
_cell.angle_beta   90.00
_cell.angle_gamma   90.00
#
_symmetry.space_group_name_H-M   'P 1'
#
loop_
_entity.id
_entity.type
_entity.pdbx_description
1 polymer ?
#
loop_
_entity_poly.entity_id
_entity_poly.type
_entity_poly.pdbx_seq_one_letter_code
_entity_poly.pdbx_strand_id
1 'polypeptide(L)'
;GACNYNADATVDDGSCDYGTVCWDGSTECNADDCPDLPGGTVDIVFNSDTAIAGFQFTVDGVTVTGAGGGAAAAAGFTVSTGGSTVLGFSLTGSTIPAGEGVLLTLEVEGDTSAACISDLIVSNNTGGALDYDADCTSFVIDAIDDNVYGCTDSGACNYNADATVDDGSCD
;
A
#
# COMPACT_ATOMS: atom_id res chain seq x y z
N GLY A 1 -2.99 -26.70 -31.02
CA GLY A 1 -3.24 -28.17 -30.86
C GLY A 1 -2.92 -28.58 -29.44
N ALA A 2 -3.19 -29.83 -29.07
CA ALA A 2 -2.83 -30.32 -27.74
C ALA A 2 -1.28 -30.39 -27.58
N CYS A 3 -0.80 -30.13 -26.36
CA CYS A 3 0.62 -30.15 -26.02
C CYS A 3 1.25 -31.56 -26.13
N ASN A 4 0.43 -32.58 -25.93
CA ASN A 4 0.80 -33.97 -26.04
C ASN A 4 0.29 -34.63 -27.34
N TYR A 5 0.09 -33.82 -28.42
CA TYR A 5 -0.41 -34.32 -29.70
C TYR A 5 0.47 -35.45 -30.27
N ASN A 6 -0.16 -36.58 -30.57
CA ASN A 6 0.47 -37.72 -31.23
C ASN A 6 -0.10 -37.84 -32.66
N ALA A 7 0.75 -37.60 -33.66
CA ALA A 7 0.35 -37.67 -35.07
C ALA A 7 0.03 -39.09 -35.56
N ASP A 8 0.51 -40.12 -34.85
CA ASP A 8 0.29 -41.52 -35.19
C ASP A 8 -0.95 -42.15 -34.51
N ALA A 9 -1.59 -41.38 -33.61
CA ALA A 9 -2.81 -41.84 -32.94
C ALA A 9 -3.98 -41.89 -33.92
N THR A 10 -4.65 -43.01 -33.97
CA THR A 10 -5.85 -43.23 -34.81
C THR A 10 -7.16 -43.24 -34.02
N VAL A 11 -7.06 -43.20 -32.71
CA VAL A 11 -8.20 -43.15 -31.76
C VAL A 11 -7.89 -42.17 -30.66
N ASP A 12 -8.84 -41.27 -30.37
CA ASP A 12 -8.74 -40.37 -29.23
C ASP A 12 -9.06 -41.15 -27.94
N ASP A 13 -8.11 -41.18 -27.02
CA ASP A 13 -8.24 -41.81 -25.70
C ASP A 13 -8.64 -40.83 -24.58
N GLY A 14 -8.88 -39.57 -24.94
CA GLY A 14 -9.25 -38.49 -24.01
C GLY A 14 -8.08 -37.95 -23.21
N SER A 15 -6.82 -38.28 -23.57
CA SER A 15 -5.60 -37.84 -22.87
C SER A 15 -5.03 -36.50 -23.35
N CYS A 16 -5.74 -35.81 -24.27
CA CYS A 16 -5.27 -34.55 -24.80
C CYS A 16 -5.07 -33.49 -23.70
N ASP A 17 -3.83 -33.04 -23.57
CA ASP A 17 -3.46 -31.91 -22.72
C ASP A 17 -3.41 -30.63 -23.55
N TYR A 18 -4.20 -29.62 -23.19
CA TYR A 18 -4.29 -28.35 -23.91
C TYR A 18 -3.40 -27.26 -23.29
N GLY A 19 -2.60 -27.62 -22.28
CA GLY A 19 -1.66 -26.72 -21.64
C GLY A 19 -2.28 -25.80 -20.57
N THR A 20 -1.47 -24.87 -20.12
CA THR A 20 -1.81 -23.87 -19.10
C THR A 20 -2.21 -22.57 -19.76
N VAL A 21 -3.32 -21.96 -19.31
CA VAL A 21 -3.70 -20.60 -19.74
C VAL A 21 -2.86 -19.59 -18.97
N CYS A 22 -2.12 -18.77 -19.69
CA CYS A 22 -1.27 -17.72 -19.14
C CYS A 22 -2.08 -16.47 -18.78
N TRP A 23 -1.46 -15.54 -18.05
CA TRP A 23 -2.08 -14.29 -17.62
C TRP A 23 -2.58 -13.42 -18.78
N ASP A 24 -1.92 -13.47 -19.95
CA ASP A 24 -2.28 -12.72 -21.17
C ASP A 24 -3.36 -13.42 -22.01
N GLY A 25 -3.87 -14.56 -21.53
CA GLY A 25 -4.86 -15.39 -22.23
C GLY A 25 -4.26 -16.30 -23.30
N SER A 26 -2.93 -16.31 -23.50
CA SER A 26 -2.24 -17.33 -24.31
C SER A 26 -2.29 -18.68 -23.63
N THR A 27 -2.05 -19.75 -24.37
CA THR A 27 -1.99 -21.11 -23.81
C THR A 27 -0.66 -21.72 -24.20
N GLU A 28 0.13 -22.05 -23.19
CA GLU A 28 1.44 -22.67 -23.35
C GLU A 28 1.46 -24.10 -22.78
N CYS A 29 2.31 -24.94 -23.35
CA CYS A 29 2.39 -26.34 -22.91
C CYS A 29 3.00 -26.50 -21.53
N ASN A 30 3.88 -25.58 -21.12
CA ASN A 30 4.40 -25.51 -19.75
C ASN A 30 4.08 -24.14 -19.16
N ALA A 31 3.82 -24.09 -17.87
CA ALA A 31 3.59 -22.84 -17.16
C ALA A 31 4.82 -21.89 -17.22
N ASP A 32 6.03 -22.47 -17.30
CA ASP A 32 7.29 -21.72 -17.40
C ASP A 32 7.50 -21.05 -18.76
N ASP A 33 6.74 -21.46 -19.79
CA ASP A 33 6.77 -20.85 -21.12
C ASP A 33 5.78 -19.67 -21.25
N CYS A 34 4.97 -19.41 -20.22
CA CYS A 34 4.12 -18.25 -20.18
C CYS A 34 4.95 -16.95 -20.17
N PRO A 35 4.50 -15.90 -20.88
CA PRO A 35 5.16 -14.61 -20.81
C PRO A 35 5.31 -14.11 -19.36
N ASP A 36 6.40 -13.44 -19.06
CA ASP A 36 6.58 -12.77 -17.78
C ASP A 36 5.43 -11.78 -17.53
N LEU A 37 4.99 -11.68 -16.27
CA LEU A 37 3.99 -10.68 -15.89
C LEU A 37 4.52 -9.28 -16.22
N PRO A 38 3.68 -8.39 -16.81
CA PRO A 38 4.10 -7.03 -17.04
C PRO A 38 4.50 -6.38 -15.73
N GLY A 39 5.66 -5.76 -15.73
CA GLY A 39 6.14 -4.96 -14.62
C GLY A 39 5.84 -3.49 -14.81
N GLY A 40 5.91 -2.72 -13.75
CA GLY A 40 5.71 -1.28 -13.79
C GLY A 40 6.11 -0.61 -12.48
N THR A 41 5.76 0.66 -12.38
CA THR A 41 5.96 1.43 -11.16
C THR A 41 4.64 1.90 -10.60
N VAL A 42 4.55 1.95 -9.26
CA VAL A 42 3.40 2.47 -8.51
C VAL A 42 3.91 3.48 -7.51
N ASP A 43 3.40 4.71 -7.59
CA ASP A 43 3.70 5.74 -6.60
C ASP A 43 2.80 5.58 -5.40
N ILE A 44 3.40 5.56 -4.21
CA ILE A 44 2.69 5.67 -2.94
C ILE A 44 2.71 7.13 -2.51
N VAL A 45 1.53 7.71 -2.43
CA VAL A 45 1.32 9.13 -2.14
C VAL A 45 0.95 9.31 -0.68
N PHE A 46 1.44 10.37 -0.05
CA PHE A 46 1.09 10.74 1.31
C PHE A 46 0.63 12.19 1.40
N ASN A 47 -0.19 12.47 2.38
CA ASN A 47 -0.47 13.80 2.90
C ASN A 47 -0.41 13.72 4.43
N SER A 48 0.41 14.51 5.08
CA SER A 48 0.64 14.45 6.51
C SER A 48 0.85 15.82 7.12
N ASP A 49 0.12 16.11 8.19
CA ASP A 49 0.31 17.31 9.01
C ASP A 49 1.47 17.19 9.99
N THR A 50 1.99 15.97 10.15
CA THR A 50 3.05 15.64 11.10
C THR A 50 4.27 15.02 10.38
N ALA A 51 5.47 15.29 10.91
CA ALA A 51 6.69 14.69 10.39
C ALA A 51 6.71 13.17 10.63
N ILE A 52 7.02 12.40 9.58
CA ILE A 52 7.09 10.94 9.59
C ILE A 52 8.53 10.52 9.92
N ALA A 53 8.72 9.69 10.95
CA ALA A 53 10.02 9.17 11.34
C ALA A 53 10.28 7.73 10.87
N GLY A 54 9.21 7.00 10.54
CA GLY A 54 9.30 5.66 10.00
C GLY A 54 7.95 5.21 9.47
N PHE A 55 7.98 4.26 8.54
CA PHE A 55 6.77 3.65 7.99
C PHE A 55 7.02 2.19 7.64
N GLN A 56 5.96 1.41 7.68
CA GLN A 56 5.92 0.04 7.19
C GLN A 56 4.53 -0.23 6.61
N PHE A 57 4.48 -0.96 5.52
CA PHE A 57 3.22 -1.44 4.96
C PHE A 57 3.43 -2.74 4.16
N THR A 58 2.35 -3.44 3.91
CA THR A 58 2.29 -4.59 3.01
C THR A 58 1.68 -4.14 1.68
N VAL A 59 2.13 -4.71 0.58
CA VAL A 59 1.58 -4.46 -0.76
C VAL A 59 0.92 -5.73 -1.25
N ASP A 60 -0.37 -5.63 -1.54
CA ASP A 60 -1.20 -6.70 -2.08
C ASP A 60 -1.44 -6.50 -3.58
N GLY A 61 -1.82 -7.57 -4.27
CA GLY A 61 -2.22 -7.55 -5.69
C GLY A 61 -1.08 -7.59 -6.70
N VAL A 62 0.16 -7.33 -6.27
CA VAL A 62 1.36 -7.33 -7.12
C VAL A 62 2.56 -7.93 -6.39
N THR A 63 3.61 -8.25 -7.14
CA THR A 63 4.90 -8.65 -6.56
C THR A 63 5.84 -7.45 -6.52
N VAL A 64 6.29 -7.04 -5.33
CA VAL A 64 7.24 -5.95 -5.15
C VAL A 64 8.64 -6.44 -5.47
N THR A 65 9.30 -5.80 -6.42
CA THR A 65 10.69 -6.08 -6.84
C THR A 65 11.67 -5.03 -6.34
N GLY A 66 11.19 -3.83 -6.04
CA GLY A 66 11.98 -2.73 -5.50
C GLY A 66 11.11 -1.61 -4.94
N ALA A 67 11.72 -0.74 -4.13
CA ALA A 67 11.08 0.47 -3.61
C ALA A 67 12.12 1.55 -3.35
N GLY A 68 11.79 2.81 -3.62
CA GLY A 68 12.68 3.93 -3.36
C GLY A 68 12.16 5.25 -3.93
N GLY A 69 13.02 6.26 -3.94
CA GLY A 69 12.64 7.59 -4.46
C GLY A 69 11.76 8.41 -3.50
N GLY A 70 11.10 9.42 -4.04
CA GLY A 70 10.15 10.25 -3.33
C GLY A 70 10.70 11.01 -2.11
N ALA A 71 9.80 11.37 -1.22
CA ALA A 71 10.11 12.08 0.02
C ALA A 71 10.99 11.25 0.97
N ALA A 72 10.85 9.92 0.95
CA ALA A 72 11.68 9.02 1.74
C ALA A 72 13.16 9.14 1.36
N ALA A 73 13.49 9.07 0.05
CA ALA A 73 14.85 9.25 -0.41
C ALA A 73 15.37 10.67 -0.16
N ALA A 74 14.55 11.70 -0.38
CA ALA A 74 14.90 13.09 -0.13
C ALA A 74 15.24 13.35 1.36
N ALA A 75 14.58 12.66 2.27
CA ALA A 75 14.83 12.71 3.71
C ALA A 75 16.00 11.81 4.17
N GLY A 76 16.63 11.06 3.27
CA GLY A 76 17.73 10.15 3.59
C GLY A 76 17.28 8.86 4.30
N PHE A 77 16.06 8.44 4.06
CA PHE A 77 15.56 7.15 4.57
C PHE A 77 16.21 5.98 3.85
N THR A 78 16.42 4.92 4.60
CA THR A 78 16.67 3.59 4.04
C THR A 78 15.34 2.91 3.82
N VAL A 79 15.05 2.54 2.58
CA VAL A 79 13.87 1.75 2.23
C VAL A 79 14.31 0.32 1.95
N SER A 80 13.64 -0.63 2.57
CA SER A 80 13.91 -2.06 2.43
C SER A 80 12.63 -2.80 2.06
N THR A 81 12.76 -3.75 1.15
CA THR A 81 11.66 -4.63 0.73
C THR A 81 11.95 -6.06 1.15
N GLY A 82 10.93 -6.77 1.61
CA GLY A 82 11.03 -8.18 2.00
C GLY A 82 9.72 -8.90 1.66
N GLY A 83 9.68 -9.58 0.50
CA GLY A 83 8.44 -10.11 -0.04
C GLY A 83 7.48 -8.96 -0.39
N SER A 84 6.28 -8.97 0.19
CA SER A 84 5.29 -7.91 0.01
C SER A 84 5.44 -6.74 1.00
N THR A 85 6.33 -6.84 2.00
CA THR A 85 6.50 -5.80 3.02
C THR A 85 7.51 -4.75 2.58
N VAL A 86 7.17 -3.49 2.78
CA VAL A 86 8.03 -2.32 2.56
C VAL A 86 8.24 -1.61 3.89
N LEU A 87 9.50 -1.37 4.25
CA LEU A 87 9.90 -0.71 5.49
C LEU A 87 10.78 0.49 5.16
N GLY A 88 10.44 1.66 5.70
CA GLY A 88 11.22 2.89 5.58
C GLY A 88 11.62 3.44 6.95
N PHE A 89 12.90 3.70 7.14
CA PHE A 89 13.45 4.23 8.39
C PHE A 89 14.70 5.06 8.16
N SER A 90 15.02 5.90 9.13
CA SER A 90 16.26 6.70 9.12
C SER A 90 17.22 6.23 10.20
N LEU A 91 18.46 5.92 9.82
CA LEU A 91 19.55 5.61 10.77
C LEU A 91 20.13 6.86 11.44
N THR A 92 19.88 8.03 10.89
CA THR A 92 20.38 9.32 11.37
C THR A 92 19.35 10.09 12.19
N GLY A 93 18.13 9.56 12.34
CA GLY A 93 17.04 10.25 13.03
C GLY A 93 16.39 11.35 12.18
N SER A 94 16.62 11.35 10.87
CA SER A 94 15.91 12.26 9.95
C SER A 94 14.42 11.89 9.86
N THR A 95 13.60 12.88 9.55
CA THR A 95 12.15 12.71 9.32
C THR A 95 11.77 13.21 7.94
N ILE A 96 10.71 12.62 7.38
CA ILE A 96 10.02 13.20 6.23
C ILE A 96 9.18 14.34 6.78
N PRO A 97 9.36 15.59 6.31
CA PRO A 97 8.57 16.73 6.80
C PRO A 97 7.07 16.56 6.55
N ALA A 98 6.25 17.21 7.38
CA ALA A 98 4.83 17.41 7.08
C ALA A 98 4.66 18.01 5.68
N GLY A 99 3.65 17.57 4.94
CA GLY A 99 3.37 17.96 3.57
C GLY A 99 2.70 16.85 2.79
N GLU A 100 2.65 17.03 1.48
CA GLU A 100 2.04 16.09 0.55
C GLU A 100 2.99 15.76 -0.59
N GLY A 101 2.82 14.60 -1.20
CA GLY A 101 3.59 14.18 -2.37
C GLY A 101 3.77 12.69 -2.47
N VAL A 102 4.71 12.28 -3.31
CA VAL A 102 5.10 10.87 -3.44
C VAL A 102 6.02 10.52 -2.28
N LEU A 103 5.58 9.56 -1.44
CA LEU A 103 6.40 9.01 -0.36
C LEU A 103 7.59 8.24 -0.92
N LEU A 104 7.28 7.30 -1.81
CA LEU A 104 8.22 6.48 -2.56
C LEU A 104 7.55 5.91 -3.81
N THR A 105 8.34 5.38 -4.72
CA THR A 105 7.88 4.64 -5.90
C THR A 105 8.24 3.16 -5.72
N LEU A 106 7.26 2.28 -5.91
CA LEU A 106 7.43 0.83 -5.96
C LEU A 106 7.80 0.40 -7.38
N GLU A 107 8.70 -0.57 -7.49
CA GLU A 107 8.88 -1.37 -8.70
C GLU A 107 8.14 -2.69 -8.48
N VAL A 108 7.25 -3.05 -9.40
CA VAL A 108 6.36 -4.21 -9.22
C VAL A 108 6.25 -5.04 -10.49
N GLU A 109 5.97 -6.33 -10.32
CA GLU A 109 5.52 -7.25 -11.35
C GLU A 109 4.04 -7.56 -11.12
N GLY A 110 3.26 -7.55 -12.19
CA GLY A 110 1.81 -7.73 -12.17
C GLY A 110 1.04 -6.53 -12.68
N ASP A 111 -0.26 -6.55 -12.53
CA ASP A 111 -1.14 -5.43 -12.89
C ASP A 111 -0.99 -4.30 -11.86
N THR A 112 -0.34 -3.22 -12.26
CA THR A 112 -0.09 -2.06 -11.39
C THR A 112 -1.39 -1.46 -10.82
N SER A 113 -2.53 -1.62 -11.50
CA SER A 113 -3.83 -1.14 -11.03
C SER A 113 -4.41 -1.98 -9.89
N ALA A 114 -3.87 -3.20 -9.68
CA ALA A 114 -4.25 -4.08 -8.58
C ALA A 114 -3.42 -3.84 -7.31
N ALA A 115 -2.37 -3.01 -7.37
CA ALA A 115 -1.53 -2.72 -6.22
C ALA A 115 -2.32 -2.00 -5.13
N CYS A 116 -2.28 -2.55 -3.92
CA CYS A 116 -2.96 -1.97 -2.77
C CYS A 116 -2.10 -2.10 -1.51
N ILE A 117 -1.94 -1.01 -0.75
CA ILE A 117 -1.25 -1.05 0.54
C ILE A 117 -2.21 -1.52 1.63
N SER A 118 -1.67 -2.31 2.55
CA SER A 118 -2.36 -2.80 3.74
C SER A 118 -1.40 -2.81 4.94
N ASP A 119 -1.93 -3.04 6.13
CA ASP A 119 -1.15 -3.11 7.38
C ASP A 119 -0.18 -1.92 7.55
N LEU A 120 -0.63 -0.72 7.17
CA LEU A 120 0.19 0.49 7.26
C LEU A 120 0.46 0.82 8.73
N ILE A 121 1.72 1.09 9.03
CA ILE A 121 2.18 1.63 10.31
C ILE A 121 3.03 2.85 9.98
N VAL A 122 2.70 3.98 10.56
CA VAL A 122 3.49 5.21 10.45
C VAL A 122 3.82 5.70 11.86
N SER A 123 5.03 6.17 12.06
CA SER A 123 5.48 6.65 13.36
C SER A 123 6.03 8.08 13.30
N ASN A 124 5.82 8.82 14.38
CA ASN A 124 6.41 10.12 14.60
C ASN A 124 7.83 10.01 15.20
N ASN A 125 8.49 11.16 15.37
CA ASN A 125 9.84 11.25 15.89
C ASN A 125 10.00 10.90 17.39
N THR A 126 8.92 10.70 18.12
CA THR A 126 8.91 10.23 19.50
C THR A 126 8.64 8.73 19.61
N GLY A 127 8.44 8.04 18.47
CA GLY A 127 8.15 6.61 18.39
C GLY A 127 6.66 6.28 18.60
N GLY A 128 5.80 7.30 18.66
CA GLY A 128 4.35 7.10 18.68
C GLY A 128 3.82 6.72 17.30
N ALA A 129 2.84 5.81 17.25
CA ALA A 129 2.09 5.54 16.02
C ALA A 129 1.25 6.76 15.66
N LEU A 130 1.13 7.02 14.36
CA LEU A 130 0.25 8.03 13.79
C LEU A 130 -1.02 7.35 13.29
N ASP A 131 -2.17 7.95 13.56
CA ASP A 131 -3.43 7.53 12.96
C ASP A 131 -3.47 7.99 11.50
N TYR A 132 -4.13 7.23 10.66
CA TYR A 132 -4.19 7.48 9.22
C TYR A 132 -5.49 6.97 8.61
N ASP A 133 -5.87 7.59 7.50
CA ASP A 133 -6.80 7.04 6.53
C ASP A 133 -6.02 6.62 5.28
N ALA A 134 -6.26 5.42 4.77
CA ALA A 134 -5.53 4.89 3.63
C ALA A 134 -6.46 4.35 2.53
N ASP A 135 -6.07 4.65 1.30
CA ASP A 135 -6.53 4.01 0.07
C ASP A 135 -5.42 3.10 -0.47
N CYS A 136 -5.67 2.41 -1.59
CA CYS A 136 -4.71 1.45 -2.14
C CYS A 136 -3.31 2.00 -2.44
N THR A 137 -3.19 3.28 -2.84
CA THR A 137 -1.89 3.88 -3.20
C THR A 137 -1.63 5.21 -2.52
N SER A 138 -2.46 5.58 -1.54
CA SER A 138 -2.31 6.82 -0.80
C SER A 138 -2.73 6.68 0.65
N PHE A 139 -2.20 7.55 1.49
CA PHE A 139 -2.66 7.70 2.86
C PHE A 139 -2.59 9.15 3.32
N VAL A 140 -3.46 9.47 4.27
CA VAL A 140 -3.55 10.78 4.91
C VAL A 140 -3.31 10.60 6.40
N ILE A 141 -2.42 11.40 6.95
CA ILE A 141 -2.18 11.53 8.37
C ILE A 141 -2.64 12.93 8.74
N ASP A 142 -3.84 13.02 9.24
CA ASP A 142 -4.30 14.27 9.84
C ASP A 142 -3.68 14.41 11.23
N ALA A 143 -3.29 15.63 11.60
CA ALA A 143 -3.01 15.92 13.00
C ALA A 143 -4.23 15.46 13.77
N ILE A 144 -4.02 14.64 14.79
CA ILE A 144 -5.10 14.11 15.65
C ILE A 144 -6.11 15.21 15.79
N ASP A 145 -7.34 14.98 15.34
CA ASP A 145 -8.45 15.86 15.65
C ASP A 145 -8.63 15.77 17.17
N ASP A 146 -7.82 16.54 17.90
CA ASP A 146 -7.94 16.74 19.35
C ASP A 146 -9.29 17.41 19.70
N ASN A 147 -10.18 17.51 18.71
CA ASN A 147 -11.52 18.00 18.90
C ASN A 147 -12.34 16.99 19.69
N VAL A 148 -12.47 17.23 20.95
CA VAL A 148 -13.49 16.56 21.77
C VAL A 148 -14.81 17.25 21.48
N TYR A 149 -15.67 16.56 20.74
CA TYR A 149 -17.01 17.05 20.43
C TYR A 149 -17.92 16.90 21.64
N GLY A 150 -18.74 17.92 21.90
CA GLY A 150 -19.68 17.94 22.99
C GLY A 150 -20.21 19.32 23.26
N CYS A 151 -21.15 19.46 24.20
CA CYS A 151 -21.66 20.78 24.60
C CYS A 151 -20.57 21.62 25.27
N THR A 152 -20.22 22.78 24.69
CA THR A 152 -19.23 23.73 25.23
C THR A 152 -19.85 24.84 26.09
N ASP A 153 -21.19 24.93 26.20
CA ASP A 153 -21.86 25.90 27.03
C ASP A 153 -21.87 25.44 28.51
N SER A 154 -21.10 26.15 29.35
CA SER A 154 -21.01 25.84 30.77
C SER A 154 -22.32 26.06 31.56
N GLY A 155 -23.34 26.64 30.93
CA GLY A 155 -24.68 26.79 31.50
C GLY A 155 -25.63 25.64 31.16
N ALA A 156 -25.25 24.80 30.23
CA ALA A 156 -26.07 23.65 29.81
C ALA A 156 -25.98 22.48 30.80
N CYS A 157 -27.08 21.69 30.90
CA CYS A 157 -27.11 20.54 31.80
C CYS A 157 -26.15 19.39 31.39
N ASN A 158 -25.82 19.32 30.11
CA ASN A 158 -24.92 18.31 29.53
C ASN A 158 -23.56 18.90 29.13
N TYR A 159 -23.13 20.00 29.78
CA TYR A 159 -21.81 20.58 29.57
C TYR A 159 -20.69 19.55 29.68
N ASN A 160 -19.84 19.49 28.68
CA ASN A 160 -18.62 18.67 28.67
C ASN A 160 -17.39 19.59 28.78
N ALA A 161 -16.73 19.56 29.94
CA ALA A 161 -15.56 20.41 30.20
C ALA A 161 -14.35 20.05 29.33
N ASP A 162 -14.32 18.84 28.74
CA ASP A 162 -13.26 18.36 27.86
C ASP A 162 -13.57 18.67 26.38
N ALA A 163 -14.80 19.13 26.06
CA ALA A 163 -15.17 19.48 24.70
C ALA A 163 -14.41 20.72 24.22
N THR A 164 -13.78 20.57 23.06
CA THR A 164 -13.08 21.66 22.35
C THR A 164 -13.91 22.21 21.19
N VAL A 165 -14.91 21.44 20.73
CA VAL A 165 -15.83 21.81 19.65
C VAL A 165 -17.26 21.54 20.06
N ASP A 166 -18.13 22.55 19.88
CA ASP A 166 -19.56 22.39 20.11
C ASP A 166 -20.18 21.54 19.00
N ASP A 167 -20.79 20.41 19.38
CA ASP A 167 -21.49 19.50 18.47
C ASP A 167 -22.99 19.81 18.33
N GLY A 168 -23.44 20.91 18.93
CA GLY A 168 -24.84 21.33 18.92
C GLY A 168 -25.75 20.53 19.87
N SER A 169 -25.18 19.74 20.78
CA SER A 169 -25.92 18.91 21.72
C SER A 169 -26.31 19.62 23.02
N CYS A 170 -25.95 20.90 23.19
CA CYS A 170 -26.26 21.65 24.41
C CYS A 170 -27.77 21.67 24.73
N ASP A 171 -28.15 21.27 25.99
CA ASP A 171 -29.51 21.12 26.46
C ASP A 171 -29.75 21.91 27.77
#